data_2906b3eb7614fcbf4bde3cbbaab76c85
#
_entry.id   2906b3eb7614fcbf4bde3cbbaab76c85
#
_cell.length_a   1.000
_cell.length_b   1.000
_cell.length_c   1.000
_cell.angle_alpha   90.00
_cell.angle_beta   90.00
_cell.angle_gamma   90.00
#
_symmetry.space_group_name_H-M   'P 1'
#
loop_
_entity.id
_entity.type
_entity.pdbx_description
1 polymer ?
#
loop_
_entity_poly.entity_id
_entity_poly.type
_entity_poly.pdbx_seq_one_letter_code
_entity_poly.pdbx_strand_id
1 'polypeptide(L)'
;IGENVYIGAFAYIGENTIIGDNTQIYPHTFIGDGVKIGNSSLLYSNVNVYHDCRIGNECIVHSGAVIGADGFGFAPTSNGYDKIPQIGIVILEDKVDIGANTCIDRATMGATVIHSGAKIDNLVQIAHNDEIGSHTVMAAQVGIAGSTKIGEWCMFGGQVGIAGHIKVGDRVNLGAQSGVPSSIKPDSVLIGTPPMEPKPYFKAAVMAKKLPDMYTE
;
A
#
# COMPACT_ATOMS: atom_id res chain seq x y z
N ILE A 1 6.55 -23.24 -13.70
CA ILE A 1 5.14 -23.33 -13.26
C ILE A 1 5.02 -24.58 -12.41
N GLY A 2 4.43 -24.44 -11.21
CA GLY A 2 4.20 -25.53 -10.26
C GLY A 2 3.04 -26.45 -10.63
N GLU A 3 2.65 -27.32 -9.67
CA GLU A 3 1.54 -28.25 -9.83
C GLU A 3 0.18 -27.58 -9.53
N ASN A 4 -0.90 -28.07 -10.17
CA ASN A 4 -2.29 -27.58 -9.99
C ASN A 4 -2.46 -26.07 -10.17
N VAL A 5 -1.67 -25.44 -11.02
CA VAL A 5 -1.79 -24.02 -11.32
C VAL A 5 -2.93 -23.78 -12.31
N TYR A 6 -3.80 -22.81 -12.02
CA TYR A 6 -4.82 -22.33 -12.96
C TYR A 6 -4.34 -21.02 -13.61
N ILE A 7 -4.36 -20.99 -14.94
CA ILE A 7 -4.10 -19.79 -15.74
C ILE A 7 -5.30 -19.51 -16.64
N GLY A 8 -5.98 -18.40 -16.37
CA GLY A 8 -7.17 -17.98 -17.08
C GLY A 8 -6.89 -17.48 -18.50
N ALA A 9 -7.95 -17.41 -19.30
CA ALA A 9 -7.85 -16.94 -20.68
C ALA A 9 -7.26 -15.52 -20.76
N PHE A 10 -6.42 -15.28 -21.78
CA PHE A 10 -5.75 -13.99 -22.02
C PHE A 10 -4.84 -13.50 -20.89
N ALA A 11 -4.47 -14.34 -19.93
CA ALA A 11 -3.40 -14.00 -19.00
C ALA A 11 -2.06 -14.01 -19.76
N TYR A 12 -1.23 -12.99 -19.51
CA TYR A 12 0.14 -12.91 -20.00
C TYR A 12 1.11 -13.31 -18.89
N ILE A 13 2.01 -14.21 -19.19
CA ILE A 13 3.07 -14.65 -18.28
C ILE A 13 4.42 -14.38 -18.96
N GLY A 14 5.19 -13.48 -18.38
CA GLY A 14 6.49 -13.08 -18.90
C GLY A 14 7.58 -14.14 -18.77
N GLU A 15 8.73 -13.86 -19.36
CA GLU A 15 9.87 -14.75 -19.35
C GLU A 15 10.46 -14.93 -17.94
N ASN A 16 11.02 -16.10 -17.66
CA ASN A 16 11.66 -16.43 -16.37
C ASN A 16 10.76 -16.28 -15.13
N THR A 17 9.44 -16.18 -15.34
CA THR A 17 8.44 -16.13 -14.25
C THR A 17 8.32 -17.48 -13.56
N ILE A 18 8.28 -17.47 -12.23
CA ILE A 18 8.08 -18.66 -11.39
C ILE A 18 6.72 -18.54 -10.72
N ILE A 19 5.88 -19.58 -10.85
CA ILE A 19 4.57 -19.67 -10.22
C ILE A 19 4.54 -20.94 -9.39
N GLY A 20 4.24 -20.80 -8.10
CA GLY A 20 4.17 -21.91 -7.15
C GLY A 20 2.91 -22.75 -7.30
N ASP A 21 2.89 -23.85 -6.56
CA ASP A 21 1.81 -24.86 -6.61
C ASP A 21 0.47 -24.29 -6.16
N ASN A 22 -0.63 -24.82 -6.71
CA ASN A 22 -2.01 -24.46 -6.39
C ASN A 22 -2.35 -22.97 -6.56
N THR A 23 -1.52 -22.19 -7.25
CA THR A 23 -1.74 -20.76 -7.49
C THR A 23 -2.73 -20.58 -8.64
N GLN A 24 -3.62 -19.59 -8.49
CA GLN A 24 -4.67 -19.29 -9.44
C GLN A 24 -4.48 -17.88 -10.04
N ILE A 25 -4.34 -17.81 -11.36
CA ILE A 25 -4.21 -16.56 -12.11
C ILE A 25 -5.43 -16.43 -13.02
N TYR A 26 -6.28 -15.47 -12.74
CA TYR A 26 -7.55 -15.26 -13.44
C TYR A 26 -7.35 -14.54 -14.77
N PRO A 27 -8.38 -14.53 -15.66
CA PRO A 27 -8.29 -13.97 -17.00
C PRO A 27 -7.79 -12.51 -17.04
N HIS A 28 -7.08 -12.16 -18.12
CA HIS A 28 -6.55 -10.82 -18.38
C HIS A 28 -5.54 -10.30 -17.34
N THR A 29 -4.96 -11.17 -16.54
CA THR A 29 -3.88 -10.81 -15.60
C THR A 29 -2.58 -10.69 -16.37
N PHE A 30 -1.80 -9.64 -16.11
CA PHE A 30 -0.46 -9.43 -16.65
C PHE A 30 0.60 -9.73 -15.59
N ILE A 31 1.49 -10.66 -15.87
CA ILE A 31 2.65 -11.01 -15.04
C ILE A 31 3.90 -10.73 -15.87
N GLY A 32 4.68 -9.74 -15.48
CA GLY A 32 5.91 -9.34 -16.15
C GLY A 32 7.05 -10.36 -15.99
N ASP A 33 8.15 -10.09 -16.69
CA ASP A 33 9.34 -10.95 -16.68
C ASP A 33 9.97 -11.06 -15.30
N GLY A 34 10.53 -12.22 -14.96
CA GLY A 34 11.25 -12.45 -13.72
C GLY A 34 10.41 -12.45 -12.44
N VAL A 35 9.09 -12.30 -12.53
CA VAL A 35 8.18 -12.30 -11.37
C VAL A 35 8.21 -13.66 -10.67
N LYS A 36 8.15 -13.66 -9.34
CA LYS A 36 8.04 -14.87 -8.53
C LYS A 36 6.76 -14.82 -7.71
N ILE A 37 5.93 -15.83 -7.86
CA ILE A 37 4.68 -16.01 -7.10
C ILE A 37 4.77 -17.32 -6.33
N GLY A 38 4.53 -17.26 -5.03
CA GLY A 38 4.51 -18.42 -4.14
C GLY A 38 3.31 -19.34 -4.35
N ASN A 39 3.16 -20.28 -3.44
CA ASN A 39 2.12 -21.30 -3.50
C ASN A 39 0.77 -20.79 -3.04
N SER A 40 -0.31 -21.37 -3.54
CA SER A 40 -1.69 -21.13 -3.09
C SER A 40 -2.13 -19.68 -3.13
N SER A 41 -1.51 -18.86 -3.96
CA SER A 41 -1.86 -17.45 -4.14
C SER A 41 -2.94 -17.28 -5.21
N LEU A 42 -3.76 -16.25 -5.06
CA LEU A 42 -4.90 -15.96 -5.91
C LEU A 42 -4.80 -14.56 -6.49
N LEU A 43 -4.63 -14.46 -7.82
CA LEU A 43 -4.62 -13.21 -8.55
C LEU A 43 -5.90 -13.10 -9.38
N TYR A 44 -6.77 -12.18 -9.02
CA TYR A 44 -8.02 -11.94 -9.75
C TYR A 44 -7.79 -11.27 -11.11
N SER A 45 -8.84 -11.23 -11.93
CA SER A 45 -8.77 -10.68 -13.29
C SER A 45 -8.27 -9.23 -13.32
N ASN A 46 -7.51 -8.90 -14.36
CA ASN A 46 -6.92 -7.58 -14.59
C ASN A 46 -5.91 -7.11 -13.51
N VAL A 47 -5.35 -8.02 -12.75
CA VAL A 47 -4.19 -7.71 -11.90
C VAL A 47 -2.96 -7.51 -12.80
N ASN A 48 -2.14 -6.50 -12.48
CA ASN A 48 -0.89 -6.22 -13.18
C ASN A 48 0.29 -6.33 -12.21
N VAL A 49 1.19 -7.25 -12.48
CA VAL A 49 2.44 -7.42 -11.72
C VAL A 49 3.60 -7.12 -12.64
N TYR A 50 4.33 -6.05 -12.36
CA TYR A 50 5.47 -5.63 -13.16
C TYR A 50 6.69 -6.50 -12.91
N HIS A 51 7.69 -6.39 -13.81
CA HIS A 51 8.87 -7.24 -13.83
C HIS A 51 9.61 -7.30 -12.47
N ASP A 52 10.22 -8.45 -12.19
CA ASP A 52 11.05 -8.78 -11.03
C ASP A 52 10.36 -8.73 -9.65
N CYS A 53 9.08 -8.33 -9.58
CA CYS A 53 8.33 -8.30 -8.33
C CYS A 53 8.14 -9.69 -7.73
N ARG A 54 7.92 -9.75 -6.42
CA ARG A 54 7.75 -10.99 -5.68
C ARG A 54 6.44 -10.98 -4.91
N ILE A 55 5.70 -12.08 -5.01
CA ILE A 55 4.47 -12.34 -4.26
C ILE A 55 4.68 -13.65 -3.50
N GLY A 56 4.48 -13.62 -2.19
CA GLY A 56 4.63 -14.77 -1.30
C GLY A 56 3.56 -15.82 -1.47
N ASN A 57 3.43 -16.67 -0.47
CA ASN A 57 2.44 -17.75 -0.42
C ASN A 57 1.11 -17.26 0.13
N GLU A 58 0.01 -17.89 -0.26
CA GLU A 58 -1.33 -17.63 0.27
C GLU A 58 -1.75 -16.15 0.17
N CYS A 59 -1.24 -15.42 -0.82
CA CYS A 59 -1.62 -14.03 -1.08
C CYS A 59 -2.90 -13.95 -1.91
N ILE A 60 -3.70 -12.91 -1.67
CA ILE A 60 -4.89 -12.60 -2.47
C ILE A 60 -4.72 -11.21 -3.06
N VAL A 61 -4.78 -11.10 -4.40
CA VAL A 61 -4.67 -9.81 -5.10
C VAL A 61 -5.93 -9.61 -5.92
N HIS A 62 -6.72 -8.60 -5.57
CA HIS A 62 -8.01 -8.33 -6.20
C HIS A 62 -7.87 -7.54 -7.51
N SER A 63 -8.95 -7.59 -8.30
CA SER A 63 -9.00 -7.06 -9.67
C SER A 63 -8.55 -5.61 -9.78
N GLY A 64 -7.78 -5.33 -10.82
CA GLY A 64 -7.28 -3.99 -11.13
C GLY A 64 -6.13 -3.51 -10.26
N ALA A 65 -5.67 -4.32 -9.29
CA ALA A 65 -4.49 -3.97 -8.51
C ALA A 65 -3.23 -3.92 -9.39
N VAL A 66 -2.35 -2.97 -9.10
CA VAL A 66 -1.10 -2.76 -9.83
C VAL A 66 0.07 -2.88 -8.87
N ILE A 67 0.92 -3.87 -9.09
CA ILE A 67 2.08 -4.17 -8.25
C ILE A 67 3.36 -3.85 -9.04
N GLY A 68 4.13 -2.87 -8.57
CA GLY A 68 5.45 -2.56 -9.13
C GLY A 68 5.46 -1.56 -10.27
N ALA A 69 4.44 -0.70 -10.42
CA ALA A 69 4.53 0.48 -11.29
C ALA A 69 5.60 1.44 -10.77
N ASP A 70 6.11 2.32 -11.64
CA ASP A 70 7.10 3.31 -11.25
C ASP A 70 6.57 4.27 -10.19
N GLY A 71 7.35 4.50 -9.16
CA GLY A 71 7.08 5.51 -8.15
C GLY A 71 7.15 6.93 -8.69
N PHE A 72 6.59 7.87 -7.95
CA PHE A 72 6.58 9.31 -8.28
C PHE A 72 7.95 9.93 -7.95
N GLY A 73 8.91 9.74 -8.84
CA GLY A 73 10.28 10.25 -8.70
C GLY A 73 10.63 11.18 -9.86
N PHE A 74 10.79 12.48 -9.57
CA PHE A 74 11.17 13.50 -10.56
C PHE A 74 12.15 14.50 -9.95
N ALA A 75 13.19 14.87 -10.72
CA ALA A 75 14.14 15.92 -10.37
C ALA A 75 13.74 17.22 -11.06
N PRO A 76 13.56 18.34 -10.31
CA PRO A 76 13.31 19.63 -10.93
C PRO A 76 14.54 20.13 -11.65
N THR A 77 14.36 20.66 -12.87
CA THR A 77 15.40 21.28 -13.70
C THR A 77 14.92 22.65 -14.18
N SER A 78 15.77 23.43 -14.82
CA SER A 78 15.40 24.72 -15.42
C SER A 78 14.33 24.59 -16.52
N ASN A 79 14.16 23.40 -17.10
CA ASN A 79 13.28 23.14 -18.24
C ASN A 79 12.07 22.27 -17.89
N GLY A 80 11.85 21.91 -16.60
CA GLY A 80 10.76 21.07 -16.16
C GLY A 80 11.20 20.00 -15.15
N TYR A 81 10.70 18.79 -15.33
CA TYR A 81 10.95 17.67 -14.43
C TYR A 81 11.54 16.49 -15.19
N ASP A 82 12.72 16.05 -14.81
CA ASP A 82 13.35 14.85 -15.35
C ASP A 82 12.93 13.63 -14.49
N LYS A 83 12.46 12.58 -15.16
CA LYS A 83 12.07 11.34 -14.48
C LYS A 83 13.29 10.62 -13.90
N ILE A 84 13.22 10.26 -12.62
CA ILE A 84 14.21 9.41 -11.96
C ILE A 84 13.83 7.94 -12.24
N PRO A 85 14.73 7.15 -12.86
CA PRO A 85 14.46 5.73 -13.09
C PRO A 85 14.14 4.98 -11.80
N GLN A 86 13.14 4.12 -11.84
CA GLN A 86 12.72 3.28 -10.72
C GLN A 86 13.16 1.84 -11.02
N ILE A 87 14.28 1.41 -10.44
CA ILE A 87 14.93 0.12 -10.74
C ILE A 87 14.75 -0.93 -9.65
N GLY A 88 14.09 -0.57 -8.56
CA GLY A 88 13.76 -1.50 -7.49
C GLY A 88 12.53 -2.37 -7.81
N ILE A 89 12.06 -3.10 -6.83
CA ILE A 89 10.96 -4.05 -6.94
C ILE A 89 9.92 -3.83 -5.86
N VAL A 90 8.80 -4.59 -5.94
CA VAL A 90 7.86 -4.79 -4.83
C VAL A 90 7.99 -6.22 -4.31
N ILE A 91 7.92 -6.39 -3.00
CA ILE A 91 7.85 -7.67 -2.32
C ILE A 91 6.58 -7.69 -1.48
N LEU A 92 5.66 -8.59 -1.80
CA LEU A 92 4.59 -9.00 -0.92
C LEU A 92 5.04 -10.29 -0.23
N GLU A 93 5.10 -10.30 1.08
CA GLU A 93 5.35 -11.53 1.84
C GLU A 93 4.10 -12.43 1.91
N ASP A 94 4.12 -13.45 2.76
CA ASP A 94 3.05 -14.44 2.82
C ASP A 94 1.75 -13.87 3.41
N LYS A 95 0.61 -14.39 2.96
CA LYS A 95 -0.73 -14.08 3.50
C LYS A 95 -1.11 -12.60 3.42
N VAL A 96 -0.59 -11.90 2.43
CA VAL A 96 -0.95 -10.50 2.15
C VAL A 96 -2.20 -10.46 1.28
N ASP A 97 -3.19 -9.63 1.65
CA ASP A 97 -4.37 -9.36 0.82
C ASP A 97 -4.31 -7.93 0.29
N ILE A 98 -4.47 -7.79 -1.02
CA ILE A 98 -4.48 -6.50 -1.72
C ILE A 98 -5.84 -6.28 -2.38
N GLY A 99 -6.52 -5.21 -1.99
CA GLY A 99 -7.83 -4.82 -2.49
C GLY A 99 -7.83 -4.35 -3.95
N ALA A 100 -9.03 -4.22 -4.50
CA ALA A 100 -9.22 -3.85 -5.90
C ALA A 100 -8.70 -2.44 -6.19
N ASN A 101 -8.06 -2.26 -7.35
CA ASN A 101 -7.48 -0.99 -7.81
C ASN A 101 -6.47 -0.36 -6.83
N THR A 102 -5.89 -1.12 -5.96
CA THR A 102 -4.79 -0.68 -5.10
C THR A 102 -3.49 -0.67 -5.89
N CYS A 103 -2.70 0.38 -5.73
CA CYS A 103 -1.41 0.55 -6.39
C CYS A 103 -0.28 0.49 -5.36
N ILE A 104 0.74 -0.32 -5.65
CA ILE A 104 1.96 -0.42 -4.85
C ILE A 104 3.14 -0.15 -5.79
N ASP A 105 3.79 1.00 -5.58
CA ASP A 105 4.89 1.44 -6.44
C ASP A 105 6.17 0.69 -6.10
N ARG A 106 6.99 0.43 -7.13
CA ARG A 106 8.33 -0.12 -6.94
C ARG A 106 9.26 0.88 -6.27
N ALA A 107 10.23 0.39 -5.58
CA ALA A 107 11.27 1.24 -5.03
C ALA A 107 12.13 1.90 -6.13
N THR A 108 12.69 3.07 -5.83
CA THR A 108 13.73 3.66 -6.68
C THR A 108 14.93 2.73 -6.79
N MET A 109 15.39 2.19 -5.64
CA MET A 109 16.38 1.11 -5.51
C MET A 109 15.97 0.23 -4.33
N GLY A 110 16.28 -1.07 -4.40
CA GLY A 110 15.88 -2.04 -3.37
C GLY A 110 14.44 -2.49 -3.54
N ALA A 111 13.63 -2.41 -2.48
CA ALA A 111 12.25 -2.89 -2.52
C ALA A 111 11.29 -2.00 -1.71
N THR A 112 10.05 -1.90 -2.19
CA THR A 112 8.86 -1.58 -1.40
C THR A 112 8.36 -2.91 -0.83
N VAL A 113 8.16 -2.99 0.49
CA VAL A 113 7.90 -4.28 1.16
C VAL A 113 6.57 -4.24 1.92
N ILE A 114 5.73 -5.22 1.68
CA ILE A 114 4.52 -5.49 2.45
C ILE A 114 4.74 -6.79 3.22
N HIS A 115 4.87 -6.69 4.53
CA HIS A 115 5.17 -7.83 5.38
C HIS A 115 3.95 -8.72 5.61
N SER A 116 4.25 -9.95 6.08
CA SER A 116 3.29 -11.04 6.18
C SER A 116 2.01 -10.69 6.92
N GLY A 117 0.89 -11.13 6.39
CA GLY A 117 -0.43 -10.98 7.02
C GLY A 117 -1.05 -9.59 6.92
N ALA A 118 -0.41 -8.62 6.26
CA ALA A 118 -1.00 -7.30 6.04
C ALA A 118 -2.26 -7.39 5.17
N LYS A 119 -3.26 -6.55 5.47
CA LYS A 119 -4.54 -6.47 4.76
C LYS A 119 -4.78 -5.05 4.26
N ILE A 120 -4.70 -4.88 2.97
CA ILE A 120 -4.80 -3.59 2.29
C ILE A 120 -6.08 -3.57 1.48
N ASP A 121 -7.00 -2.67 1.80
CA ASP A 121 -8.31 -2.55 1.16
C ASP A 121 -8.19 -1.86 -0.23
N ASN A 122 -9.33 -1.59 -0.83
CA ASN A 122 -9.45 -1.05 -2.18
C ASN A 122 -8.94 0.40 -2.30
N LEU A 123 -8.42 0.75 -3.47
CA LEU A 123 -8.00 2.11 -3.81
C LEU A 123 -6.92 2.69 -2.88
N VAL A 124 -6.10 1.86 -2.28
CA VAL A 124 -4.98 2.29 -1.46
C VAL A 124 -3.78 2.59 -2.35
N GLN A 125 -3.03 3.66 -2.04
CA GLN A 125 -1.76 3.99 -2.67
C GLN A 125 -0.61 3.77 -1.68
N ILE A 126 0.32 2.89 -2.02
CA ILE A 126 1.58 2.70 -1.30
C ILE A 126 2.70 3.11 -2.24
N ALA A 127 3.43 4.16 -1.86
CA ALA A 127 4.46 4.74 -2.70
C ALA A 127 5.80 3.98 -2.61
N HIS A 128 6.78 4.45 -3.39
CA HIS A 128 8.09 3.83 -3.52
C HIS A 128 8.87 3.77 -2.20
N ASN A 129 9.60 2.68 -1.98
CA ASN A 129 10.46 2.48 -0.80
C ASN A 129 9.72 2.44 0.55
N ASP A 130 8.40 2.25 0.53
CA ASP A 130 7.63 2.06 1.75
C ASP A 130 7.85 0.66 2.32
N GLU A 131 7.72 0.55 3.64
CA GLU A 131 7.76 -0.71 4.38
C GLU A 131 6.52 -0.79 5.28
N ILE A 132 5.66 -1.76 5.02
CA ILE A 132 4.41 -1.97 5.77
C ILE A 132 4.58 -3.19 6.68
N GLY A 133 4.53 -2.97 7.99
CA GLY A 133 4.73 -4.02 8.99
C GLY A 133 3.65 -5.11 8.98
N SER A 134 4.02 -6.26 9.54
CA SER A 134 3.18 -7.46 9.58
C SER A 134 1.84 -7.21 10.24
N HIS A 135 0.78 -7.83 9.73
CA HIS A 135 -0.58 -7.75 10.28
C HIS A 135 -1.19 -6.35 10.34
N THR A 136 -0.60 -5.38 9.68
CA THR A 136 -1.16 -4.02 9.56
C THR A 136 -2.35 -4.04 8.61
N VAL A 137 -3.42 -3.35 8.99
CA VAL A 137 -4.65 -3.25 8.20
C VAL A 137 -4.92 -1.80 7.78
N MET A 138 -5.27 -1.60 6.52
CA MET A 138 -5.57 -0.30 5.94
C MET A 138 -6.92 -0.36 5.24
N ALA A 139 -7.86 0.50 5.67
CA ALA A 139 -9.14 0.64 4.98
C ALA A 139 -8.98 1.42 3.67
N ALA A 140 -10.06 1.47 2.89
CA ALA A 140 -10.04 2.02 1.54
C ALA A 140 -9.52 3.47 1.46
N GLN A 141 -8.85 3.77 0.35
CA GLN A 141 -8.34 5.11 0.01
C GLN A 141 -7.24 5.65 0.96
N VAL A 142 -6.58 4.80 1.74
CA VAL A 142 -5.36 5.21 2.45
C VAL A 142 -4.27 5.56 1.44
N GLY A 143 -3.53 6.64 1.70
CA GLY A 143 -2.40 7.05 0.89
C GLY A 143 -1.13 7.19 1.75
N ILE A 144 -0.06 6.50 1.35
CA ILE A 144 1.23 6.56 2.03
C ILE A 144 2.25 7.11 1.05
N ALA A 145 2.90 8.21 1.41
CA ALA A 145 3.94 8.82 0.60
C ALA A 145 5.30 8.14 0.85
N GLY A 146 6.16 8.19 -0.18
CA GLY A 146 7.35 7.34 -0.27
C GLY A 146 8.35 7.41 0.87
N SER A 147 9.11 6.35 1.01
CA SER A 147 10.15 6.13 2.03
C SER A 147 9.63 6.16 3.47
N THR A 148 8.38 5.78 3.66
CA THR A 148 7.71 5.71 4.96
C THR A 148 7.81 4.30 5.54
N LYS A 149 7.99 4.20 6.86
CA LYS A 149 8.01 2.93 7.58
C LYS A 149 6.82 2.84 8.52
N ILE A 150 5.95 1.87 8.27
CA ILE A 150 4.80 1.55 9.11
C ILE A 150 5.13 0.32 9.94
N GLY A 151 4.88 0.41 11.24
CA GLY A 151 5.07 -0.71 12.17
C GLY A 151 4.06 -1.84 12.00
N GLU A 152 4.17 -2.83 12.85
CA GLU A 152 3.30 -3.99 12.88
C GLU A 152 1.97 -3.71 13.59
N TRP A 153 0.92 -4.46 13.22
CA TRP A 153 -0.40 -4.41 13.88
C TRP A 153 -1.04 -3.01 13.90
N CYS A 154 -0.72 -2.16 12.95
CA CYS A 154 -1.37 -0.85 12.81
C CYS A 154 -2.76 -1.00 12.19
N MET A 155 -3.65 -0.05 12.52
CA MET A 155 -5.01 0.01 11.98
C MET A 155 -5.30 1.41 11.45
N PHE A 156 -5.47 1.55 10.12
CA PHE A 156 -5.74 2.83 9.50
C PHE A 156 -7.16 2.87 8.94
N GLY A 157 -7.94 3.83 9.41
CA GLY A 157 -9.26 4.14 8.87
C GLY A 157 -9.20 4.65 7.43
N GLY A 158 -10.34 4.65 6.75
CA GLY A 158 -10.40 5.08 5.35
C GLY A 158 -9.93 6.52 5.15
N GLN A 159 -9.29 6.78 4.02
CA GLN A 159 -8.78 8.10 3.62
C GLN A 159 -7.71 8.69 4.55
N VAL A 160 -7.00 7.87 5.31
CA VAL A 160 -5.81 8.32 6.03
C VAL A 160 -4.71 8.67 5.03
N GLY A 161 -4.08 9.84 5.23
CA GLY A 161 -2.93 10.30 4.45
C GLY A 161 -1.69 10.38 5.31
N ILE A 162 -0.57 9.79 4.86
CA ILE A 162 0.69 9.75 5.60
C ILE A 162 1.79 10.40 4.77
N ALA A 163 2.48 11.39 5.37
CA ALA A 163 3.60 12.08 4.74
C ALA A 163 4.81 11.16 4.53
N GLY A 164 5.64 11.48 3.54
CA GLY A 164 6.84 10.72 3.23
C GLY A 164 7.96 10.85 4.26
N HIS A 165 8.88 9.88 4.24
CA HIS A 165 10.10 9.86 5.05
C HIS A 165 9.86 9.87 6.56
N ILE A 166 8.71 9.39 7.04
CA ILE A 166 8.38 9.29 8.46
C ILE A 166 8.30 7.85 8.93
N LYS A 167 8.22 7.68 10.25
CA LYS A 167 8.02 6.38 10.89
C LYS A 167 6.76 6.38 11.74
N VAL A 168 5.87 5.44 11.48
CA VAL A 168 4.73 5.12 12.33
C VAL A 168 5.09 3.87 13.14
N GLY A 169 5.03 3.96 14.47
CA GLY A 169 5.36 2.83 15.34
C GLY A 169 4.34 1.70 15.29
N ASP A 170 4.60 0.63 16.02
CA ASP A 170 3.72 -0.52 16.08
C ASP A 170 2.40 -0.21 16.79
N ARG A 171 1.34 -0.93 16.44
CA ARG A 171 0.01 -0.87 17.07
C ARG A 171 -0.61 0.54 17.09
N VAL A 172 -0.25 1.36 16.11
CA VAL A 172 -0.86 2.69 15.94
C VAL A 172 -2.24 2.54 15.31
N ASN A 173 -3.23 3.24 15.90
CA ASN A 173 -4.59 3.30 15.37
C ASN A 173 -4.90 4.73 14.89
N LEU A 174 -5.21 4.88 13.61
CA LEU A 174 -5.57 6.15 12.99
C LEU A 174 -7.04 6.15 12.58
N GLY A 175 -7.80 7.09 13.13
CA GLY A 175 -9.18 7.33 12.71
C GLY A 175 -9.26 7.77 11.24
N ALA A 176 -10.43 7.54 10.62
CA ALA A 176 -10.64 7.90 9.21
C ALA A 176 -10.35 9.40 8.95
N GLN A 177 -9.87 9.69 7.74
CA GLN A 177 -9.52 11.04 7.27
C GLN A 177 -8.43 11.75 8.09
N SER A 178 -7.60 11.00 8.81
CA SER A 178 -6.45 11.59 9.52
C SER A 178 -5.31 11.92 8.56
N GLY A 179 -4.74 13.12 8.73
CA GLY A 179 -3.56 13.56 7.99
C GLY A 179 -2.32 13.56 8.89
N VAL A 180 -1.34 12.74 8.59
CA VAL A 180 -0.15 12.49 9.42
C VAL A 180 1.08 13.16 8.82
N PRO A 181 1.52 14.32 9.35
CA PRO A 181 2.66 15.07 8.81
C PRO A 181 4.02 14.66 9.40
N SER A 182 4.05 13.87 10.49
CA SER A 182 5.28 13.52 11.22
C SER A 182 5.18 12.16 11.88
N SER A 183 6.34 11.63 12.30
CA SER A 183 6.44 10.31 12.94
C SER A 183 5.56 10.15 14.16
N ILE A 184 5.00 8.95 14.34
CA ILE A 184 4.08 8.59 15.43
C ILE A 184 4.72 7.50 16.29
N LYS A 185 4.60 7.65 17.60
CA LYS A 185 5.08 6.65 18.57
C LYS A 185 4.20 5.40 18.57
N PRO A 186 4.76 4.24 18.94
CA PRO A 186 3.95 3.02 19.10
C PRO A 186 2.76 3.23 20.05
N ASP A 187 1.73 2.39 19.90
CA ASP A 187 0.53 2.33 20.75
C ASP A 187 -0.32 3.62 20.74
N SER A 188 -0.08 4.53 19.80
CA SER A 188 -0.84 5.78 19.70
C SER A 188 -2.21 5.57 19.06
N VAL A 189 -3.23 6.26 19.58
CA VAL A 189 -4.58 6.32 19.00
C VAL A 189 -4.88 7.77 18.65
N LEU A 190 -4.95 8.10 17.35
CA LEU A 190 -5.04 9.47 16.86
C LEU A 190 -6.14 9.63 15.80
N ILE A 191 -6.69 10.84 15.68
CA ILE A 191 -7.67 11.20 14.65
C ILE A 191 -7.52 12.66 14.26
N GLY A 192 -7.82 12.98 13.01
CA GLY A 192 -7.90 14.36 12.49
C GLY A 192 -6.67 14.83 11.76
N THR A 193 -6.69 16.11 11.39
CA THR A 193 -5.61 16.78 10.64
C THR A 193 -5.33 18.14 11.27
N PRO A 194 -4.20 18.35 11.97
CA PRO A 194 -3.20 17.35 12.35
C PRO A 194 -3.78 16.29 13.30
N PRO A 195 -3.18 15.10 13.40
CA PRO A 195 -3.72 14.04 14.22
C PRO A 195 -3.50 14.33 15.71
N MET A 196 -4.54 14.10 16.48
CA MET A 196 -4.53 14.23 17.95
C MET A 196 -5.30 13.09 18.59
N GLU A 197 -5.19 12.91 19.89
CA GLU A 197 -5.98 11.93 20.61
C GLU A 197 -7.50 12.16 20.40
N PRO A 198 -8.32 11.11 20.36
CA PRO A 198 -9.75 11.25 20.06
C PRO A 198 -10.50 12.21 20.98
N LYS A 199 -10.25 12.18 22.29
CA LYS A 199 -10.98 13.02 23.26
C LYS A 199 -10.75 14.53 23.04
N PRO A 200 -9.52 15.05 22.95
CA PRO A 200 -9.28 16.44 22.59
C PRO A 200 -9.77 16.79 21.18
N TYR A 201 -9.65 15.89 20.20
CA TYR A 201 -10.16 16.12 18.84
C TYR A 201 -11.67 16.39 18.84
N PHE A 202 -12.48 15.51 19.43
CA PHE A 202 -13.93 15.72 19.48
C PHE A 202 -14.34 16.94 20.28
N LYS A 203 -13.62 17.26 21.36
CA LYS A 203 -13.82 18.51 22.10
C LYS A 203 -13.57 19.74 21.22
N ALA A 204 -12.46 19.77 20.49
CA ALA A 204 -12.14 20.83 19.56
C ALA A 204 -13.18 20.96 18.43
N ALA A 205 -13.63 19.84 17.86
CA ALA A 205 -14.64 19.82 16.81
C ALA A 205 -16.00 20.39 17.28
N VAL A 206 -16.40 20.13 18.53
CA VAL A 206 -17.61 20.72 19.14
C VAL A 206 -17.44 22.21 19.36
N MET A 207 -16.26 22.64 19.83
CA MET A 207 -15.97 24.06 20.04
C MET A 207 -15.93 24.84 18.72
N ALA A 208 -15.33 24.26 17.66
CA ALA A 208 -15.30 24.87 16.35
C ALA A 208 -16.70 25.23 15.80
N LYS A 209 -17.71 24.39 16.07
CA LYS A 209 -19.09 24.67 15.67
C LYS A 209 -19.70 25.89 16.38
N LYS A 210 -19.17 26.30 17.53
CA LYS A 210 -19.66 27.45 18.32
C LYS A 210 -18.91 28.75 18.02
N LEU A 211 -17.77 28.66 17.29
CA LEU A 211 -16.98 29.84 16.96
C LEU A 211 -17.75 30.94 16.22
N PRO A 212 -18.62 30.65 15.22
CA PRO A 212 -19.41 31.70 14.57
C PRO A 212 -20.28 32.49 15.56
N ASP A 213 -20.89 31.83 16.55
CA ASP A 213 -21.77 32.46 17.52
C ASP A 213 -20.98 33.33 18.53
N MET A 214 -19.69 33.03 18.76
CA MET A 214 -18.82 33.79 19.64
C MET A 214 -18.28 35.10 19.03
N TYR A 215 -18.43 35.29 17.73
CA TYR A 215 -18.00 36.51 17.01
C TYR A 215 -19.13 37.53 16.81
N THR A 216 -20.34 37.22 17.23
CA THR A 216 -21.53 38.07 17.07
C THR A 216 -21.89 38.85 18.32
N GLU A 217 -21.07 38.80 19.39
CA GLU A 217 -21.09 39.67 20.57
C GLU A 217 -19.94 40.72 20.50
#